data_565d46da5dd8ab9bf3aaf2b8c44e418d
#
_entry.id   565d46da5dd8ab9bf3aaf2b8c44e418d
#
_cell.length_a   1.000
_cell.length_b   1.000
_cell.length_c   1.000
_cell.angle_alpha   90.00
_cell.angle_beta   90.00
_cell.angle_gamma   90.00
#
_symmetry.space_group_name_H-M   'P 1'
#
loop_
_entity.id
_entity.type
_entity.pdbx_description
1 polymer ?
#
loop_
_entity_poly.entity_id
_entity_poly.type
_entity_poly.pdbx_seq_one_letter_code
_entity_poly.pdbx_strand_id
1 'polypeptide(L)'
;ATTAGYIILFPSLLASILILKSDFRHKTTLYTINFMLSLCAVIVTETRAAILVFPFFALLLIVMDSYINKRINYKLYCFIAIALLAGVFSFKDTLLMRMNNLNNDLVNYSHDNTRTSVGARLAMYEVGLKTYSPIGQSLEKRAEKIHELEEKEPRLSGALPYIDSHLHNDLIDTLSTRGIPGVVLTILAFSAILIYALRTAKEPYILILLFSLLVVGLSDVILFSKPVPTAVFVTIILLCAYFKAQSDQCLLDK
;
A
#
# COMPACT_ATOMS: atom_id res chain seq x y z
N ALA A 1 -5.85 -9.21 10.69
CA ALA A 1 -4.38 -9.15 10.48
C ALA A 1 -4.01 -8.15 9.39
N THR A 2 -4.52 -8.26 8.17
CA THR A 2 -4.17 -7.36 7.03
C THR A 2 -4.39 -5.88 7.31
N THR A 3 -5.52 -5.52 7.88
CA THR A 3 -5.86 -4.13 8.25
C THR A 3 -4.82 -3.50 9.19
N ALA A 4 -4.33 -4.25 10.18
CA ALA A 4 -3.34 -3.75 11.14
C ALA A 4 -2.01 -3.38 10.47
N GLY A 5 -1.54 -4.18 9.50
CA GLY A 5 -0.32 -3.89 8.76
C GLY A 5 -0.38 -2.55 8.02
N TYR A 6 -1.50 -2.23 7.41
CA TYR A 6 -1.67 -0.95 6.70
C TYR A 6 -1.83 0.24 7.65
N ILE A 7 -2.52 0.07 8.79
CA ILE A 7 -2.62 1.12 9.82
C ILE A 7 -1.24 1.48 10.38
N ILE A 8 -0.31 0.52 10.47
CA ILE A 8 1.07 0.75 10.91
C ILE A 8 1.91 1.38 9.79
N LEU A 9 1.78 0.90 8.56
CA LEU A 9 2.60 1.30 7.41
C LEU A 9 2.57 2.81 7.17
N PHE A 10 1.39 3.40 7.03
CA PHE A 10 1.28 4.81 6.64
C PHE A 10 1.79 5.79 7.70
N PRO A 11 1.42 5.68 8.99
CA PRO A 11 2.01 6.51 10.04
C PRO A 11 3.53 6.31 10.20
N SER A 12 4.04 5.10 9.95
CA SER A 12 5.48 4.83 9.99
C SER A 12 6.23 5.53 8.87
N LEU A 13 5.67 5.57 7.66
CA LEU A 13 6.23 6.36 6.55
C LEU A 13 6.14 7.86 6.84
N LEU A 14 5.03 8.35 7.42
CA LEU A 14 4.92 9.73 7.87
C LEU A 14 6.01 10.09 8.87
N ALA A 15 6.18 9.27 9.92
CA ALA A 15 7.23 9.46 10.92
C ALA A 15 8.62 9.48 10.26
N SER A 16 8.88 8.59 9.31
CA SER A 16 10.12 8.56 8.53
C SER A 16 10.36 9.88 7.78
N ILE A 17 9.34 10.43 7.13
CA ILE A 17 9.42 11.72 6.42
C ILE A 17 9.73 12.86 7.41
N LEU A 18 8.98 12.94 8.51
CA LEU A 18 9.16 13.99 9.52
C LEU A 18 10.56 13.93 10.15
N ILE A 19 11.09 12.74 10.42
CA ILE A 19 12.45 12.55 10.95
C ILE A 19 13.49 13.02 9.94
N LEU A 20 13.39 12.67 8.66
CA LEU A 20 14.33 13.11 7.62
C LEU A 20 14.34 14.62 7.45
N LYS A 21 13.18 15.27 7.56
CA LYS A 21 13.00 16.73 7.43
C LYS A 21 13.37 17.50 8.69
N SER A 22 13.52 16.82 9.83
CA SER A 22 13.89 17.50 11.08
C SER A 22 15.37 17.88 11.11
N ASP A 23 15.68 18.96 11.85
CA ASP A 23 17.06 19.36 12.15
C ASP A 23 17.64 18.65 13.37
N PHE A 24 16.99 17.57 13.82
CA PHE A 24 17.39 16.86 15.02
C PHE A 24 18.78 16.22 14.85
N ARG A 25 19.67 16.48 15.79
CA ARG A 25 21.07 16.02 15.75
C ARG A 25 21.22 14.49 15.54
N HIS A 26 20.30 13.71 16.13
CA HIS A 26 20.34 12.24 16.10
C HIS A 26 19.30 11.64 15.13
N LYS A 27 18.93 12.37 14.06
CA LYS A 27 17.90 11.91 13.12
C LYS A 27 18.21 10.55 12.48
N THR A 28 19.49 10.24 12.25
CA THR A 28 19.91 8.92 11.74
C THR A 28 19.51 7.80 12.68
N THR A 29 19.80 7.96 13.97
CA THR A 29 19.44 6.97 15.01
C THR A 29 17.93 6.86 15.15
N LEU A 30 17.23 7.99 15.18
CA LEU A 30 15.77 8.02 15.31
C LEU A 30 15.09 7.35 14.11
N TYR A 31 15.58 7.62 12.90
CA TYR A 31 15.09 6.94 11.68
C TYR A 31 15.30 5.43 11.75
N THR A 32 16.49 4.99 12.17
CA THR A 32 16.81 3.57 12.31
C THR A 32 15.90 2.89 13.33
N ILE A 33 15.65 3.53 14.47
CA ILE A 33 14.73 3.01 15.49
C ILE A 33 13.31 2.92 14.93
N ASN A 34 12.81 3.99 14.31
CA ASN A 34 11.48 3.98 13.67
C ASN A 34 11.37 2.86 12.63
N PHE A 35 12.40 2.70 11.78
CA PHE A 35 12.43 1.65 10.77
C PHE A 35 12.35 0.25 11.40
N MET A 36 13.19 -0.02 12.42
CA MET A 36 13.23 -1.32 13.09
C MET A 36 11.90 -1.65 13.78
N LEU A 37 11.37 -0.72 14.57
CA LEU A 37 10.10 -0.92 15.27
C LEU A 37 8.94 -1.15 14.30
N SER A 38 8.89 -0.36 13.23
CA SER A 38 7.85 -0.48 12.21
C SER A 38 7.98 -1.78 11.41
N LEU A 39 9.20 -2.19 11.06
CA LEU A 39 9.45 -3.46 10.39
C LEU A 39 9.02 -4.65 11.25
N CYS A 40 9.41 -4.67 12.52
CA CYS A 40 8.98 -5.70 13.46
C CYS A 40 7.45 -5.73 13.60
N ALA A 41 6.83 -4.56 13.79
CA ALA A 41 5.38 -4.45 13.92
C ALA A 41 4.65 -4.96 12.67
N VAL A 42 5.10 -4.58 11.47
CA VAL A 42 4.51 -5.04 10.21
C VAL A 42 4.69 -6.54 10.02
N ILE A 43 5.85 -7.11 10.39
CA ILE A 43 6.08 -8.57 10.30
C ILE A 43 5.12 -9.33 11.23
N VAL A 44 4.94 -8.85 12.47
CA VAL A 44 4.01 -9.46 13.44
C VAL A 44 2.56 -9.45 12.95
N THR A 45 2.17 -8.47 12.12
CA THR A 45 0.82 -8.48 11.51
C THR A 45 0.64 -9.53 10.43
N GLU A 46 1.71 -10.17 9.96
CA GLU A 46 1.73 -11.13 8.84
C GLU A 46 1.12 -10.58 7.53
N THR A 47 1.00 -9.28 7.40
CA THR A 47 0.43 -8.62 6.21
C THR A 47 1.46 -8.60 5.09
N ARG A 48 1.35 -9.56 4.14
CA ARG A 48 2.35 -9.80 3.08
C ARG A 48 2.70 -8.53 2.30
N ALA A 49 1.69 -7.78 1.86
CA ALA A 49 1.92 -6.54 1.11
C ALA A 49 2.66 -5.50 1.96
N ALA A 50 2.28 -5.31 3.22
CA ALA A 50 2.94 -4.34 4.10
C ALA A 50 4.40 -4.71 4.41
N ILE A 51 4.71 -6.01 4.57
CA ILE A 51 6.08 -6.53 4.80
C ILE A 51 7.01 -6.16 3.63
N LEU A 52 6.51 -6.16 2.40
CA LEU A 52 7.29 -5.80 1.21
C LEU A 52 7.30 -4.29 0.97
N VAL A 53 6.15 -3.65 1.09
CA VAL A 53 5.95 -2.24 0.75
C VAL A 53 6.67 -1.32 1.73
N PHE A 54 6.59 -1.59 3.05
CA PHE A 54 7.20 -0.71 4.06
C PHE A 54 8.71 -0.54 3.87
N PRO A 55 9.55 -1.60 3.87
CA PRO A 55 10.99 -1.44 3.73
C PRO A 55 11.38 -0.85 2.37
N PHE A 56 10.67 -1.20 1.30
CA PHE A 56 10.91 -0.64 -0.02
C PHE A 56 10.72 0.87 -0.03
N PHE A 57 9.58 1.37 0.46
CA PHE A 57 9.31 2.82 0.46
C PHE A 57 10.13 3.57 1.51
N ALA A 58 10.46 2.95 2.64
CA ALA A 58 11.37 3.54 3.61
C ALA A 58 12.80 3.70 3.03
N LEU A 59 13.29 2.74 2.25
CA LEU A 59 14.55 2.87 1.51
C LEU A 59 14.44 3.95 0.42
N LEU A 60 13.36 3.98 -0.33
CA LEU A 60 13.14 4.98 -1.37
C LEU A 60 13.11 6.40 -0.79
N LEU A 61 12.57 6.59 0.42
CA LEU A 61 12.64 7.87 1.15
C LEU A 61 14.09 8.30 1.40
N ILE A 62 14.98 7.40 1.83
CA ILE A 62 16.40 7.73 2.07
C ILE A 62 17.10 8.09 0.76
N VAL A 63 16.82 7.35 -0.31
CA VAL A 63 17.38 7.62 -1.63
C VAL A 63 16.94 9.00 -2.12
N MET A 64 15.64 9.28 -2.00
CA MET A 64 15.08 10.56 -2.39
C MET A 64 15.64 11.71 -1.54
N ASP A 65 15.77 11.52 -0.22
CA ASP A 65 16.38 12.51 0.69
C ASP A 65 17.84 12.80 0.29
N SER A 66 18.61 11.75 -0.01
CA SER A 66 20.00 11.88 -0.47
C SER A 66 20.10 12.62 -1.81
N TYR A 67 19.17 12.36 -2.73
CA TYR A 67 19.12 13.02 -4.03
C TYR A 67 18.78 14.52 -3.91
N ILE A 68 17.76 14.85 -3.11
CA ILE A 68 17.30 16.23 -2.90
C ILE A 68 18.38 17.06 -2.18
N ASN A 69 18.95 16.52 -1.12
CA ASN A 69 19.96 17.21 -0.31
C ASN A 69 21.37 17.12 -0.90
N LYS A 70 21.57 16.40 -2.02
CA LYS A 70 22.88 16.15 -2.66
C LYS A 70 23.93 15.65 -1.67
N ARG A 71 23.51 14.88 -0.67
CA ARG A 71 24.37 14.33 0.39
C ARG A 71 23.96 12.89 0.71
N ILE A 72 24.93 11.98 0.65
CA ILE A 72 24.69 10.57 1.00
C ILE A 72 25.04 10.37 2.49
N ASN A 73 24.05 9.94 3.26
CA ASN A 73 24.26 9.55 4.66
C ASN A 73 24.63 8.07 4.74
N TYR A 74 25.91 7.74 4.49
CA TYR A 74 26.40 6.36 4.51
C TYR A 74 26.07 5.61 5.80
N LYS A 75 26.09 6.29 6.96
CA LYS A 75 25.74 5.68 8.24
C LYS A 75 24.30 5.16 8.24
N LEU A 76 23.36 5.96 7.70
CA LEU A 76 21.96 5.58 7.61
C LEU A 76 21.77 4.37 6.69
N TYR A 77 22.41 4.37 5.52
CA TYR A 77 22.38 3.22 4.61
C TYR A 77 22.94 1.95 5.25
N CYS A 78 24.08 2.04 5.94
CA CYS A 78 24.66 0.89 6.65
C CYS A 78 23.72 0.37 7.75
N PHE A 79 23.14 1.25 8.57
CA PHE A 79 22.22 0.82 9.63
C PHE A 79 20.98 0.14 9.07
N ILE A 80 20.38 0.67 8.00
CA ILE A 80 19.21 0.05 7.37
C ILE A 80 19.59 -1.28 6.71
N ALA A 81 20.75 -1.37 6.05
CA ALA A 81 21.22 -2.64 5.50
C ALA A 81 21.41 -3.71 6.59
N ILE A 82 22.02 -3.34 7.70
CA ILE A 82 22.17 -4.24 8.87
C ILE A 82 20.80 -4.63 9.42
N ALA A 83 19.88 -3.69 9.55
CA ALA A 83 18.52 -3.93 10.02
C ALA A 83 17.75 -4.91 9.11
N LEU A 84 17.86 -4.74 7.79
CA LEU A 84 17.25 -5.66 6.82
C LEU A 84 17.87 -7.05 6.89
N LEU A 85 19.19 -7.14 6.95
CA LEU A 85 19.88 -8.43 7.10
C LEU A 85 19.47 -9.14 8.39
N ALA A 86 19.44 -8.41 9.50
CA ALA A 86 18.97 -8.94 10.77
C ALA A 86 17.52 -9.42 10.70
N GLY A 87 16.64 -8.65 10.05
CA GLY A 87 15.25 -9.03 9.78
C GLY A 87 15.14 -10.32 8.96
N VAL A 88 15.88 -10.40 7.84
CA VAL A 88 15.91 -11.60 6.98
C VAL A 88 16.40 -12.82 7.78
N PHE A 89 17.47 -12.66 8.56
CA PHE A 89 18.00 -13.75 9.39
C PHE A 89 17.01 -14.20 10.46
N SER A 90 16.41 -13.25 11.19
CA SER A 90 15.47 -13.55 12.28
C SER A 90 14.18 -14.19 11.82
N PHE A 91 13.74 -13.88 10.58
CA PHE A 91 12.48 -14.35 10.02
C PHE A 91 12.65 -15.28 8.81
N LYS A 92 13.86 -15.86 8.65
CA LYS A 92 14.25 -16.70 7.51
C LYS A 92 13.20 -17.78 7.21
N ASP A 93 12.81 -18.55 8.23
CA ASP A 93 11.90 -19.68 8.05
C ASP A 93 10.50 -19.21 7.60
N THR A 94 10.02 -18.11 8.18
CA THR A 94 8.76 -17.48 7.77
C THR A 94 8.84 -17.00 6.32
N LEU A 95 9.92 -16.35 5.92
CA LEU A 95 10.12 -15.86 4.56
C LEU A 95 10.19 -17.01 3.55
N LEU A 96 10.96 -18.07 3.84
CA LEU A 96 11.07 -19.26 2.99
C LEU A 96 9.71 -19.96 2.85
N MET A 97 8.98 -20.15 3.94
CA MET A 97 7.63 -20.72 3.91
C MET A 97 6.70 -19.88 3.02
N ARG A 98 6.76 -18.54 3.10
CA ARG A 98 5.95 -17.65 2.28
C ARG A 98 6.32 -17.70 0.80
N MET A 99 7.61 -17.80 0.47
CA MET A 99 8.07 -17.97 -0.91
C MET A 99 7.62 -19.32 -1.50
N ASN A 100 7.74 -20.40 -0.73
CA ASN A 100 7.26 -21.72 -1.15
C ASN A 100 5.74 -21.73 -1.37
N ASN A 101 4.97 -21.10 -0.47
CA ASN A 101 3.54 -20.95 -0.62
C ASN A 101 3.18 -20.16 -1.89
N LEU A 102 3.90 -19.06 -2.18
CA LEU A 102 3.69 -18.29 -3.40
C LEU A 102 3.94 -19.14 -4.65
N ASN A 103 5.04 -19.88 -4.68
CA ASN A 103 5.37 -20.75 -5.82
C ASN A 103 4.30 -21.83 -5.99
N ASN A 104 3.86 -22.48 -4.92
CA ASN A 104 2.79 -23.47 -4.94
C ASN A 104 1.46 -22.87 -5.41
N ASP A 105 1.12 -21.65 -4.96
CA ASP A 105 -0.08 -20.94 -5.38
C ASP A 105 -0.06 -20.67 -6.89
N LEU A 106 1.09 -20.27 -7.45
CA LEU A 106 1.25 -20.02 -8.90
C LEU A 106 1.16 -21.32 -9.70
N VAL A 107 1.76 -22.42 -9.22
CA VAL A 107 1.65 -23.74 -9.86
C VAL A 107 0.19 -24.21 -9.83
N ASN A 108 -0.50 -24.09 -8.69
CA ASN A 108 -1.92 -24.45 -8.59
C ASN A 108 -2.77 -23.63 -9.56
N TYR A 109 -2.52 -22.31 -9.66
CA TYR A 109 -3.24 -21.44 -10.59
C TYR A 109 -3.04 -21.88 -12.06
N SER A 110 -1.83 -22.31 -12.44
CA SER A 110 -1.55 -22.81 -13.79
C SER A 110 -2.29 -24.13 -14.12
N HIS A 111 -2.78 -24.82 -13.09
CA HIS A 111 -3.63 -26.03 -13.21
C HIS A 111 -5.11 -25.74 -12.92
N ASP A 112 -5.56 -24.50 -13.15
CA ASP A 112 -6.94 -24.04 -12.93
C ASP A 112 -7.45 -24.16 -11.47
N ASN A 113 -6.57 -24.42 -10.51
CA ASN A 113 -6.92 -24.42 -9.10
C ASN A 113 -6.75 -23.03 -8.50
N THR A 114 -7.83 -22.25 -8.45
CA THR A 114 -7.87 -20.91 -7.88
C THR A 114 -8.15 -20.84 -6.38
N ARG A 115 -8.36 -21.99 -5.70
CA ARG A 115 -8.66 -22.05 -4.26
C ARG A 115 -7.43 -21.90 -3.36
N THR A 116 -6.44 -21.13 -3.82
CA THR A 116 -5.24 -20.75 -3.08
C THR A 116 -5.26 -19.25 -2.81
N SER A 117 -4.36 -18.76 -1.95
CA SER A 117 -4.35 -17.33 -1.58
C SER A 117 -4.10 -16.39 -2.77
N VAL A 118 -3.20 -16.73 -3.68
CA VAL A 118 -2.92 -15.96 -4.89
C VAL A 118 -3.94 -16.26 -5.97
N GLY A 119 -4.27 -17.53 -6.17
CA GLY A 119 -5.28 -17.96 -7.13
C GLY A 119 -6.63 -17.30 -6.92
N ALA A 120 -7.09 -17.22 -5.66
CA ALA A 120 -8.34 -16.54 -5.31
C ALA A 120 -8.31 -15.04 -5.67
N ARG A 121 -7.18 -14.34 -5.46
CA ARG A 121 -7.05 -12.93 -5.87
C ARG A 121 -7.09 -12.76 -7.38
N LEU A 122 -6.40 -13.61 -8.12
CA LEU A 122 -6.42 -13.57 -9.58
C LEU A 122 -7.82 -13.88 -10.11
N ALA A 123 -8.52 -14.85 -9.52
CA ALA A 123 -9.92 -15.14 -9.82
C ALA A 123 -10.83 -13.94 -9.49
N MET A 124 -10.65 -13.27 -8.33
CA MET A 124 -11.38 -12.04 -7.99
C MET A 124 -11.14 -10.91 -8.99
N TYR A 125 -9.93 -10.75 -9.50
CA TYR A 125 -9.64 -9.75 -10.52
C TYR A 125 -10.36 -10.06 -11.83
N GLU A 126 -10.32 -11.31 -12.25
CA GLU A 126 -10.99 -11.77 -13.47
C GLU A 126 -12.51 -11.63 -13.38
N VAL A 127 -13.13 -12.08 -12.28
CA VAL A 127 -14.59 -11.91 -12.11
C VAL A 127 -14.99 -10.44 -12.03
N GLY A 128 -14.21 -9.61 -11.35
CA GLY A 128 -14.47 -8.17 -11.28
C GLY A 128 -14.46 -7.48 -12.64
N LEU A 129 -13.51 -7.87 -13.51
CA LEU A 129 -13.41 -7.37 -14.89
C LEU A 129 -14.48 -7.94 -15.82
N LYS A 130 -14.97 -9.17 -15.59
CA LYS A 130 -15.99 -9.78 -16.43
C LYS A 130 -17.43 -9.40 -16.05
N THR A 131 -17.66 -9.05 -14.77
CA THR A 131 -19.01 -8.82 -14.23
C THR A 131 -19.35 -7.37 -13.93
N TYR A 132 -18.42 -6.42 -14.20
CA TYR A 132 -18.67 -5.02 -13.90
C TYR A 132 -19.88 -4.46 -14.67
N SER A 133 -20.46 -3.38 -14.16
CA SER A 133 -21.46 -2.58 -14.86
C SER A 133 -20.87 -1.20 -15.15
N PRO A 134 -20.97 -0.63 -16.37
CA PRO A 134 -20.39 0.67 -16.71
C PRO A 134 -20.79 1.80 -15.78
N ILE A 135 -22.02 1.80 -15.29
CA ILE A 135 -22.57 2.84 -14.38
C ILE A 135 -22.54 2.44 -12.90
N GLY A 136 -21.99 1.25 -12.60
CA GLY A 136 -22.01 0.66 -11.25
C GLY A 136 -23.19 -0.27 -11.01
N GLN A 137 -23.12 -1.01 -9.88
CA GLN A 137 -24.16 -1.98 -9.46
C GLN A 137 -24.06 -2.22 -7.97
N SER A 138 -25.13 -2.78 -7.37
CA SER A 138 -25.12 -3.20 -5.96
C SER A 138 -24.24 -4.44 -5.75
N LEU A 139 -23.87 -4.70 -4.50
CA LEU A 139 -23.09 -5.90 -4.14
C LEU A 139 -23.87 -7.17 -4.45
N GLU A 140 -25.18 -7.19 -4.20
CA GLU A 140 -26.05 -8.32 -4.49
C GLU A 140 -26.05 -8.65 -5.99
N LYS A 141 -26.22 -7.62 -6.84
CA LYS A 141 -26.23 -7.81 -8.29
C LYS A 141 -24.86 -8.23 -8.83
N ARG A 142 -23.77 -7.77 -8.20
CA ARG A 142 -22.43 -8.26 -8.50
C ARG A 142 -22.29 -9.73 -8.13
N ALA A 143 -22.75 -10.12 -6.93
CA ALA A 143 -22.70 -11.50 -6.45
C ALA A 143 -23.47 -12.45 -7.39
N GLU A 144 -24.70 -12.09 -7.81
CA GLU A 144 -25.50 -12.86 -8.78
C GLU A 144 -24.71 -13.10 -10.07
N LYS A 145 -24.15 -12.05 -10.67
CA LYS A 145 -23.35 -12.17 -11.90
C LYS A 145 -22.09 -13.04 -11.72
N ILE A 146 -21.46 -12.99 -10.55
CA ILE A 146 -20.29 -13.83 -10.27
C ILE A 146 -20.70 -15.29 -10.15
N HIS A 147 -21.83 -15.61 -9.52
CA HIS A 147 -22.37 -16.97 -9.50
C HIS A 147 -22.70 -17.48 -10.89
N GLU A 148 -23.40 -16.69 -11.72
CA GLU A 148 -23.68 -17.08 -13.11
C GLU A 148 -22.40 -17.30 -13.94
N LEU A 149 -21.34 -16.53 -13.66
CA LEU A 149 -20.06 -16.68 -14.32
C LEU A 149 -19.34 -17.94 -13.86
N GLU A 150 -19.37 -18.24 -12.56
CA GLU A 150 -18.72 -19.43 -11.99
C GLU A 150 -19.37 -20.73 -12.49
N GLU A 151 -20.68 -20.77 -12.66
CA GLU A 151 -21.36 -21.91 -13.28
C GLU A 151 -20.82 -22.22 -14.69
N LYS A 152 -20.42 -21.18 -15.45
CA LYS A 152 -19.84 -21.29 -16.80
C LYS A 152 -18.33 -21.56 -16.75
N GLU A 153 -17.66 -20.99 -15.79
CA GLU A 153 -16.20 -21.08 -15.59
C GLU A 153 -15.86 -21.53 -14.16
N PRO A 154 -16.00 -22.83 -13.82
CA PRO A 154 -15.79 -23.34 -12.45
C PRO A 154 -14.38 -23.11 -11.89
N ARG A 155 -13.38 -22.86 -12.76
CA ARG A 155 -12.04 -22.47 -12.35
C ARG A 155 -12.01 -21.17 -11.53
N LEU A 156 -13.02 -20.31 -11.65
CA LEU A 156 -13.12 -19.04 -10.92
C LEU A 156 -13.71 -19.19 -9.51
N SER A 157 -14.00 -20.42 -9.06
CA SER A 157 -14.59 -20.71 -7.73
C SER A 157 -13.79 -20.19 -6.55
N GLY A 158 -12.50 -19.89 -6.72
CA GLY A 158 -11.68 -19.23 -5.69
C GLY A 158 -12.13 -17.82 -5.30
N ALA A 159 -12.93 -17.14 -6.14
CA ALA A 159 -13.50 -15.83 -5.85
C ALA A 159 -14.75 -15.90 -4.95
N LEU A 160 -15.49 -17.03 -4.93
CA LEU A 160 -16.77 -17.17 -4.25
C LEU A 160 -16.78 -16.75 -2.77
N PRO A 161 -15.77 -17.08 -1.94
CA PRO A 161 -15.78 -16.68 -0.53
C PRO A 161 -15.73 -15.17 -0.30
N TYR A 162 -15.50 -14.37 -1.34
CA TYR A 162 -15.24 -12.92 -1.26
C TYR A 162 -16.28 -12.06 -1.99
N ILE A 163 -17.27 -12.68 -2.67
CA ILE A 163 -18.24 -11.98 -3.52
C ILE A 163 -19.09 -10.95 -2.77
N ASP A 164 -19.37 -11.21 -1.48
CA ASP A 164 -20.17 -10.34 -0.63
C ASP A 164 -19.35 -9.24 0.07
N SER A 165 -18.02 -9.23 -0.14
CA SER A 165 -17.15 -8.27 0.51
C SER A 165 -16.42 -7.38 -0.50
N HIS A 166 -15.19 -7.67 -0.82
CA HIS A 166 -14.35 -6.86 -1.71
C HIS A 166 -13.39 -7.75 -2.51
N LEU A 167 -12.96 -7.25 -3.68
CA LEU A 167 -12.17 -8.01 -4.64
C LEU A 167 -10.65 -7.85 -4.49
N HIS A 168 -10.16 -7.45 -3.32
CA HIS A 168 -8.73 -7.31 -3.00
C HIS A 168 -7.90 -6.50 -4.02
N ASN A 169 -8.51 -5.51 -4.65
CA ASN A 169 -7.87 -4.51 -5.52
C ASN A 169 -8.78 -3.28 -5.59
N ASP A 170 -8.27 -2.13 -5.18
CA ASP A 170 -9.07 -0.88 -5.10
C ASP A 170 -9.70 -0.48 -6.44
N LEU A 171 -8.96 -0.63 -7.56
CA LEU A 171 -9.46 -0.24 -8.88
C LEU A 171 -10.51 -1.23 -9.41
N ILE A 172 -10.24 -2.53 -9.25
CA ILE A 172 -11.17 -3.58 -9.73
C ILE A 172 -12.43 -3.60 -8.88
N ASP A 173 -12.32 -3.47 -7.57
CA ASP A 173 -13.48 -3.40 -6.68
C ASP A 173 -14.32 -2.15 -6.95
N THR A 174 -13.65 -1.01 -7.17
CA THR A 174 -14.33 0.24 -7.57
C THR A 174 -15.01 0.09 -8.92
N LEU A 175 -14.35 -0.51 -9.93
CA LEU A 175 -14.93 -0.76 -11.24
C LEU A 175 -16.14 -1.69 -11.12
N SER A 176 -16.04 -2.76 -10.34
CA SER A 176 -17.09 -3.78 -10.23
C SER A 176 -18.35 -3.26 -9.52
N THR A 177 -18.22 -2.30 -8.59
CA THR A 177 -19.34 -1.78 -7.79
C THR A 177 -19.79 -0.39 -8.22
N ARG A 178 -18.86 0.53 -8.50
CA ARG A 178 -19.13 1.94 -8.83
C ARG A 178 -18.99 2.26 -10.31
N GLY A 179 -18.57 1.27 -11.11
CA GLY A 179 -18.42 1.40 -12.56
C GLY A 179 -17.32 2.37 -12.98
N ILE A 180 -17.39 2.80 -14.23
CA ILE A 180 -16.44 3.76 -14.83
C ILE A 180 -16.43 5.11 -14.07
N PRO A 181 -17.58 5.69 -13.65
CA PRO A 181 -17.56 6.92 -12.86
C PRO A 181 -16.77 6.81 -11.56
N GLY A 182 -16.87 5.69 -10.84
CA GLY A 182 -16.11 5.46 -9.62
C GLY A 182 -14.60 5.44 -9.87
N VAL A 183 -14.15 4.74 -10.91
CA VAL A 183 -12.72 4.70 -11.30
C VAL A 183 -12.22 6.10 -11.69
N VAL A 184 -12.98 6.84 -12.49
CA VAL A 184 -12.64 8.22 -12.89
C VAL A 184 -12.49 9.12 -11.66
N LEU A 185 -13.45 9.08 -10.74
CA LEU A 185 -13.37 9.88 -9.49
C LEU A 185 -12.17 9.49 -8.63
N THR A 186 -11.84 8.20 -8.55
CA THR A 186 -10.64 7.74 -7.84
C THR A 186 -9.36 8.29 -8.49
N ILE A 187 -9.24 8.20 -9.80
CA ILE A 187 -8.09 8.76 -10.54
C ILE A 187 -8.01 10.28 -10.36
N LEU A 188 -9.13 10.99 -10.44
CA LEU A 188 -9.16 12.44 -10.22
C LEU A 188 -8.73 12.81 -8.80
N ALA A 189 -9.16 12.07 -7.78
CA ALA A 189 -8.74 12.29 -6.40
C ALA A 189 -7.23 12.11 -6.21
N PHE A 190 -6.65 11.03 -6.73
CA PHE A 190 -5.19 10.83 -6.71
C PHE A 190 -4.45 11.91 -7.48
N SER A 191 -4.96 12.30 -8.65
CA SER A 191 -4.38 13.36 -9.47
C SER A 191 -4.41 14.73 -8.75
N ALA A 192 -5.49 15.04 -8.03
CA ALA A 192 -5.60 16.27 -7.25
C ALA A 192 -4.55 16.32 -6.12
N ILE A 193 -4.36 15.21 -5.38
CA ILE A 193 -3.34 15.11 -4.34
C ILE A 193 -1.93 15.24 -4.97
N LEU A 194 -1.69 14.60 -6.11
CA LEU A 194 -0.43 14.67 -6.84
C LEU A 194 -0.13 16.12 -7.28
N ILE A 195 -1.10 16.79 -7.88
CA ILE A 195 -0.97 18.19 -8.30
C ILE A 195 -0.70 19.09 -7.10
N TYR A 196 -1.42 18.89 -5.99
CA TYR A 196 -1.17 19.63 -4.75
C TYR A 196 0.25 19.38 -4.24
N ALA A 197 0.71 18.15 -4.18
CA ALA A 197 2.06 17.80 -3.74
C ALA A 197 3.15 18.50 -4.56
N LEU A 198 3.01 18.49 -5.89
CA LEU A 198 4.04 19.01 -6.80
C LEU A 198 3.98 20.54 -6.96
N ARG A 199 2.79 21.14 -7.04
CA ARG A 199 2.62 22.54 -7.36
C ARG A 199 2.49 23.44 -6.13
N THR A 200 1.74 22.99 -5.11
CA THR A 200 1.41 23.81 -3.94
C THR A 200 2.37 23.53 -2.80
N ALA A 201 2.47 22.30 -2.36
CA ALA A 201 3.36 21.92 -1.26
C ALA A 201 4.84 21.90 -1.69
N LYS A 202 5.12 21.65 -2.99
CA LYS A 202 6.47 21.47 -3.55
C LYS A 202 7.31 20.43 -2.80
N GLU A 203 6.63 19.41 -2.25
CA GLU A 203 7.23 18.40 -1.39
C GLU A 203 7.13 17.01 -2.01
N PRO A 204 8.23 16.54 -2.62
CA PRO A 204 8.25 15.27 -3.32
C PRO A 204 8.05 14.07 -2.40
N TYR A 205 8.26 14.22 -1.07
CA TYR A 205 8.03 13.13 -0.11
C TYR A 205 6.57 12.66 -0.07
N ILE A 206 5.60 13.52 -0.41
CA ILE A 206 4.18 13.15 -0.52
C ILE A 206 4.00 12.08 -1.60
N LEU A 207 4.82 12.08 -2.65
CA LEU A 207 4.78 11.08 -3.72
C LEU A 207 5.00 9.67 -3.18
N ILE A 208 5.87 9.51 -2.19
CA ILE A 208 6.16 8.21 -1.59
C ILE A 208 4.91 7.64 -0.91
N LEU A 209 4.15 8.46 -0.19
CA LEU A 209 2.89 8.02 0.40
C LEU A 209 1.84 7.69 -0.67
N LEU A 210 1.72 8.50 -1.72
CA LEU A 210 0.80 8.23 -2.83
C LEU A 210 1.16 6.92 -3.55
N PHE A 211 2.42 6.72 -3.89
CA PHE A 211 2.86 5.49 -4.55
C PHE A 211 2.71 4.28 -3.65
N SER A 212 3.01 4.40 -2.34
CA SER A 212 2.79 3.30 -1.41
C SER A 212 1.31 2.93 -1.31
N LEU A 213 0.41 3.92 -1.32
CA LEU A 213 -1.04 3.71 -1.32
C LEU A 213 -1.49 2.99 -2.60
N LEU A 214 -1.02 3.43 -3.77
CA LEU A 214 -1.32 2.78 -5.05
C LEU A 214 -0.85 1.32 -5.07
N VAL A 215 0.40 1.06 -4.66
CA VAL A 215 0.96 -0.30 -4.65
C VAL A 215 0.19 -1.22 -3.70
N VAL A 216 -0.18 -0.73 -2.52
CA VAL A 216 -0.98 -1.52 -1.57
C VAL A 216 -2.40 -1.73 -2.10
N GLY A 217 -3.00 -0.71 -2.71
CA GLY A 217 -4.33 -0.78 -3.33
C GLY A 217 -4.42 -1.76 -4.51
N LEU A 218 -3.30 -2.11 -5.15
CA LEU A 218 -3.26 -3.19 -6.16
C LEU A 218 -3.38 -4.59 -5.55
N SER A 219 -3.09 -4.75 -4.28
CA SER A 219 -3.10 -6.05 -3.58
C SER A 219 -4.21 -6.20 -2.55
N ASP A 220 -4.90 -5.11 -2.22
CA ASP A 220 -6.01 -5.09 -1.26
C ASP A 220 -6.91 -3.87 -1.48
N VAL A 221 -8.08 -3.82 -0.83
CA VAL A 221 -8.98 -2.67 -0.87
C VAL A 221 -8.70 -1.76 0.32
N ILE A 222 -7.96 -0.68 0.04
CA ILE A 222 -7.50 0.28 1.05
C ILE A 222 -8.49 1.44 1.20
N LEU A 223 -8.99 1.98 0.07
CA LEU A 223 -9.79 3.21 0.06
C LEU A 223 -11.19 3.04 0.65
N PHE A 224 -11.68 1.80 0.72
CA PHE A 224 -13.05 1.51 1.17
C PHE A 224 -13.11 0.55 2.37
N SER A 225 -11.96 0.00 2.78
CA SER A 225 -11.86 -0.92 3.93
C SER A 225 -11.64 -0.13 5.23
N LYS A 226 -12.68 0.01 6.03
CA LYS A 226 -12.60 0.62 7.39
C LYS A 226 -11.58 -0.16 8.25
N PRO A 227 -10.74 0.45 9.04
CA PRO A 227 -10.44 1.87 9.31
C PRO A 227 -9.22 2.41 8.52
N VAL A 228 -8.72 1.68 7.53
CA VAL A 228 -7.48 2.03 6.79
C VAL A 228 -7.57 3.41 6.11
N PRO A 229 -8.68 3.77 5.42
CA PRO A 229 -8.81 5.09 4.81
C PRO A 229 -8.60 6.22 5.80
N THR A 230 -9.15 6.09 7.03
CA THR A 230 -8.99 7.11 8.06
C THR A 230 -7.51 7.32 8.40
N ALA A 231 -6.75 6.24 8.62
CA ALA A 231 -5.31 6.34 8.90
C ALA A 231 -4.55 6.98 7.74
N VAL A 232 -4.86 6.60 6.50
CA VAL A 232 -4.23 7.13 5.29
C VAL A 232 -4.52 8.63 5.11
N PHE A 233 -5.80 9.02 5.15
CA PHE A 233 -6.19 10.42 4.95
C PHE A 233 -5.69 11.32 6.06
N VAL A 234 -5.74 10.89 7.33
CA VAL A 234 -5.15 11.63 8.45
C VAL A 234 -3.64 11.81 8.23
N THR A 235 -2.93 10.75 7.81
CA THR A 235 -1.49 10.83 7.50
C THR A 235 -1.19 11.87 6.40
N ILE A 236 -1.95 11.86 5.30
CA ILE A 236 -1.79 12.81 4.20
C ILE A 236 -2.11 14.24 4.64
N ILE A 237 -3.21 14.45 5.38
CA ILE A 237 -3.62 15.77 5.88
C ILE A 237 -2.55 16.35 6.82
N LEU A 238 -2.05 15.55 7.77
CA LEU A 238 -1.00 15.97 8.70
C LEU A 238 0.28 16.36 7.95
N LEU A 239 0.66 15.59 6.95
CA LEU A 239 1.84 15.89 6.13
C LEU A 239 1.65 17.19 5.33
N CYS A 240 0.50 17.37 4.69
CA CYS A 240 0.17 18.59 3.96
C CYS A 240 0.15 19.82 4.87
N ALA A 241 -0.45 19.70 6.07
CA ALA A 241 -0.49 20.77 7.06
C ALA A 241 0.92 21.15 7.56
N TYR A 242 1.77 20.16 7.83
CA TYR A 242 3.14 20.36 8.24
C TYR A 242 3.94 21.15 7.19
N PHE A 243 3.90 20.74 5.93
CA PHE A 243 4.63 21.43 4.87
C PHE A 243 4.08 22.81 4.55
N LYS A 244 2.77 23.00 4.66
CA LYS A 244 2.18 24.32 4.53
C LYS A 244 2.69 25.25 5.62
N ALA A 245 2.69 24.83 6.89
CA ALA A 245 3.19 25.64 8.00
C ALA A 245 4.67 26.03 7.81
N GLN A 246 5.52 25.11 7.33
CA GLN A 246 6.92 25.44 7.00
C GLN A 246 7.04 26.47 5.87
N SER A 247 6.22 26.35 4.83
CA SER A 247 6.22 27.32 3.73
C SER A 247 5.81 28.71 4.18
N ASP A 248 4.79 28.79 5.03
CA ASP A 248 4.30 30.07 5.56
C ASP A 248 5.33 30.75 6.47
N GLN A 249 6.03 29.99 7.32
CA GLN A 249 7.15 30.52 8.13
C GLN A 249 8.29 31.08 7.26
N CYS A 250 8.69 30.37 6.22
CA CYS A 250 9.75 30.82 5.32
C CYS A 250 9.38 32.11 4.54
N LEU A 251 8.10 32.45 4.42
CA LEU A 251 7.62 33.70 3.83
C LEU A 251 7.63 34.85 4.82
N LEU A 252 7.47 34.60 6.11
CA LEU A 252 7.49 35.63 7.19
C LEU A 252 8.92 36.05 7.56
N ASP A 253 9.90 35.14 7.35
CA ASP A 253 11.31 35.38 7.66
C ASP A 253 12.08 36.11 6.52
N LYS A 254 11.39 36.50 5.45
CA LYS A 254 11.92 37.28 4.31
C LYS A 254 11.41 38.71 4.31
#